data_2ff9b1ae0caac0c95fef3f071cb4de03
#
_entry.id   2ff9b1ae0caac0c95fef3f071cb4de03
#
_cell.length_a   1.000
_cell.length_b   1.000
_cell.length_c   1.000
_cell.angle_alpha   90.00
_cell.angle_beta   90.00
_cell.angle_gamma   90.00
#
_symmetry.space_group_name_H-M   'P 1'
#
loop_
_entity.id
_entity.type
_entity.pdbx_description
1 polymer ?
#
loop_
_entity_poly.entity_id
_entity_poly.type
_entity_poly.pdbx_seq_one_letter_code
_entity_poly.pdbx_strand_id
1 'polypeptide(L)'
;MDIDYTVGEVELIYKPKFKKLHKVVSSEDAYKYLLPTYKEGTICYKEYFKVLFLNQASQILGYTLISEGGITETCADVRVILQAALLTNSVALILAHNHPSGSMKPSRQDMEITKPVSYTHL
;
A
#
# COMPACT_ATOMS: atom_id res chain seq x y z
N MET A 1 44.15 20.35 1.96
CA MET A 1 43.00 19.91 2.74
C MET A 1 41.97 19.28 1.81
N ASP A 2 41.66 18.06 2.07
CA ASP A 2 40.69 17.34 1.23
C ASP A 2 39.30 17.63 1.72
N ILE A 3 38.50 18.24 0.86
CA ILE A 3 37.09 18.46 1.16
C ILE A 3 36.30 17.34 0.50
N ASP A 4 35.51 16.67 1.31
CA ASP A 4 34.65 15.64 0.77
C ASP A 4 33.38 16.28 0.21
N TYR A 5 33.28 16.24 -1.12
CA TYR A 5 32.10 16.76 -1.82
C TYR A 5 31.06 15.68 -2.09
N THR A 6 31.26 14.47 -1.52
CA THR A 6 30.29 13.41 -1.72
C THR A 6 29.00 13.73 -0.98
N VAL A 7 27.90 13.58 -1.70
CA VAL A 7 26.58 13.77 -1.14
C VAL A 7 25.76 12.51 -1.37
N GLY A 8 24.74 12.35 -0.55
CA GLY A 8 23.86 11.20 -0.71
C GLY A 8 23.01 11.32 -1.96
N GLU A 9 22.73 10.20 -2.56
CA GLU A 9 21.83 10.10 -3.70
C GLU A 9 20.50 9.57 -3.20
N VAL A 10 19.41 10.24 -3.60
CA VAL A 10 18.06 9.79 -3.30
C VAL A 10 17.50 9.07 -4.53
N GLU A 11 17.01 7.88 -4.33
CA GLU A 11 16.46 7.09 -5.41
C GLU A 11 15.07 6.63 -5.03
N LEU A 12 14.08 7.02 -5.84
CA LEU A 12 12.71 6.61 -5.68
C LEU A 12 12.28 5.89 -6.95
N ILE A 13 11.82 4.66 -6.81
CA ILE A 13 11.52 3.82 -7.96
C ILE A 13 10.08 3.35 -7.91
N TYR A 14 9.35 3.63 -8.99
CA TYR A 14 8.06 3.05 -9.26
C TYR A 14 8.17 2.15 -10.47
N LYS A 15 7.79 0.90 -10.31
CA LYS A 15 7.86 -0.10 -11.39
C LYS A 15 6.45 -0.47 -11.83
N PRO A 16 5.87 0.25 -12.79
CA PRO A 16 4.56 -0.12 -13.27
C PRO A 16 4.58 -1.48 -13.95
N LYS A 17 3.58 -2.29 -13.65
CA LYS A 17 3.44 -3.63 -14.21
C LYS A 17 2.05 -3.77 -14.81
N PHE A 18 1.80 -3.03 -15.88
CA PHE A 18 0.47 -3.12 -16.45
C PHE A 18 0.51 -3.20 -17.97
N LYS A 19 -0.26 -4.13 -18.47
CA LYS A 19 -0.76 -4.08 -19.83
C LYS A 19 -2.15 -3.47 -19.84
N LYS A 20 -2.83 -3.58 -18.69
CA LYS A 20 -4.18 -3.08 -18.48
C LYS A 20 -4.31 -2.66 -17.01
N LEU A 21 -4.84 -1.47 -16.78
CA LEU A 21 -5.12 -1.01 -15.43
C LEU A 21 -6.46 -1.58 -14.96
N HIS A 22 -6.53 -1.94 -13.69
CA HIS A 22 -7.74 -2.51 -13.08
C HIS A 22 -8.46 -1.46 -12.26
N LYS A 23 -9.78 -1.40 -12.43
CA LYS A 23 -10.61 -0.45 -11.71
C LYS A 23 -11.09 -1.03 -10.40
N VAL A 24 -11.10 -0.21 -9.34
CA VAL A 24 -11.60 -0.56 -8.03
C VAL A 24 -12.88 0.23 -7.78
N VAL A 25 -13.99 -0.49 -7.61
CA VAL A 25 -15.28 0.13 -7.32
C VAL A 25 -15.83 -0.29 -5.96
N SER A 26 -15.18 -1.22 -5.29
CA SER A 26 -15.62 -1.72 -3.99
C SER A 26 -14.44 -2.20 -3.17
N SER A 27 -14.67 -2.41 -1.89
CA SER A 27 -13.65 -3.00 -1.02
C SER A 27 -13.32 -4.43 -1.44
N GLU A 28 -14.26 -5.14 -2.05
CA GLU A 28 -14.01 -6.48 -2.58
C GLU A 28 -13.00 -6.46 -3.71
N ASP A 29 -13.08 -5.46 -4.59
CA ASP A 29 -12.12 -5.29 -5.66
C ASP A 29 -10.72 -5.03 -5.10
N ALA A 30 -10.63 -4.16 -4.11
CA ALA A 30 -9.35 -3.86 -3.47
C ALA A 30 -8.76 -5.12 -2.84
N TYR A 31 -9.57 -5.90 -2.15
CA TYR A 31 -9.15 -7.17 -1.57
C TYR A 31 -8.64 -8.13 -2.64
N LYS A 32 -9.38 -8.25 -3.72
CA LYS A 32 -9.06 -9.16 -4.82
C LYS A 32 -7.67 -8.87 -5.42
N TYR A 33 -7.35 -7.59 -5.61
CA TYR A 33 -6.08 -7.22 -6.23
C TYR A 33 -4.93 -7.16 -5.23
N LEU A 34 -5.20 -6.94 -3.94
CA LEU A 34 -4.17 -6.93 -2.92
C LEU A 34 -3.77 -8.32 -2.45
N LEU A 35 -4.73 -9.22 -2.36
CA LEU A 35 -4.49 -10.54 -1.78
C LEU A 35 -3.30 -11.27 -2.39
N PRO A 36 -3.13 -11.31 -3.72
CA PRO A 36 -1.98 -11.97 -4.31
C PRO A 36 -0.62 -11.35 -3.97
N THR A 37 -0.61 -10.14 -3.43
CA THR A 37 0.64 -9.47 -3.06
C THR A 37 1.18 -9.89 -1.71
N TYR A 38 0.37 -10.59 -0.91
CA TYR A 38 0.80 -11.09 0.39
C TYR A 38 1.55 -12.39 0.22
N LYS A 39 2.54 -12.59 1.07
CA LYS A 39 3.26 -13.86 1.08
C LYS A 39 2.29 -14.97 1.49
N GLU A 40 2.30 -16.06 0.74
CA GLU A 40 1.41 -17.17 0.97
C GLU A 40 1.46 -17.66 2.40
N GLY A 41 0.28 -17.83 3.00
CA GLY A 41 0.13 -18.37 4.34
C GLY A 41 0.40 -17.38 5.47
N THR A 42 0.72 -16.13 5.18
CA THR A 42 1.08 -15.18 6.24
C THR A 42 -0.05 -14.27 6.69
N ILE A 43 -1.08 -14.09 5.87
CA ILE A 43 -2.16 -13.15 6.18
C ILE A 43 -2.96 -13.55 7.42
N CYS A 44 -2.93 -14.82 7.80
CA CYS A 44 -3.66 -15.33 8.95
C CYS A 44 -2.98 -15.02 10.28
N TYR A 45 -1.69 -14.73 10.28
CA TYR A 45 -0.96 -14.53 11.53
C TYR A 45 -0.08 -13.30 11.56
N LYS A 46 0.11 -12.66 10.42
CA LYS A 46 0.98 -11.49 10.33
C LYS A 46 0.19 -10.27 9.93
N GLU A 47 0.45 -9.16 10.60
CA GLU A 47 -0.20 -7.90 10.33
C GLU A 47 0.56 -7.14 9.27
N TYR A 48 -0.19 -6.66 8.25
CA TYR A 48 0.38 -5.87 7.16
C TYR A 48 -0.40 -4.59 7.02
N PHE A 49 0.31 -3.52 6.70
CA PHE A 49 -0.29 -2.27 6.29
C PHE A 49 0.16 -1.98 4.87
N LYS A 50 -0.77 -2.04 3.93
CA LYS A 50 -0.50 -1.80 2.52
C LYS A 50 -1.37 -0.66 2.01
N VAL A 51 -0.90 -0.01 0.97
CA VAL A 51 -1.63 1.09 0.35
C VAL A 51 -1.72 0.83 -1.15
N LEU A 52 -2.93 0.99 -1.69
CA LEU A 52 -3.18 1.02 -3.12
C LEU A 52 -3.25 2.47 -3.58
N PHE A 53 -2.62 2.75 -4.69
CA PHE A 53 -2.61 4.09 -5.29
C PHE A 53 -3.46 4.08 -6.54
N LEU A 54 -4.36 5.05 -6.65
CA LEU A 54 -5.37 5.10 -7.70
C LEU A 54 -5.25 6.38 -8.50
N ASN A 55 -5.59 6.28 -9.78
CA ASN A 55 -5.73 7.46 -10.64
C ASN A 55 -7.14 8.04 -10.56
N GLN A 56 -7.40 9.07 -11.34
CA GLN A 56 -8.69 9.76 -11.36
C GLN A 56 -9.85 8.84 -11.75
N ALA A 57 -9.59 7.82 -12.54
CA ALA A 57 -10.59 6.84 -12.96
C ALA A 57 -10.74 5.68 -11.98
N SER A 58 -10.15 5.79 -10.79
CA SER A 58 -10.15 4.73 -9.76
C SER A 58 -9.46 3.45 -10.22
N GLN A 59 -8.51 3.57 -11.12
CA GLN A 59 -7.71 2.44 -11.56
C GLN A 59 -6.44 2.34 -10.71
N ILE A 60 -6.03 1.11 -10.43
CA ILE A 60 -4.86 0.85 -9.60
C ILE A 60 -3.59 1.17 -10.38
N LEU A 61 -2.80 2.10 -9.84
CA LEU A 61 -1.48 2.42 -10.38
C LEU A 61 -0.40 1.55 -9.76
N GLY A 62 -0.56 1.18 -8.51
CA GLY A 62 0.40 0.37 -7.81
C GLY A 62 0.02 0.19 -6.35
N TYR A 63 0.87 -0.51 -5.64
CA TYR A 63 0.72 -0.70 -4.21
C TYR A 63 2.07 -0.62 -3.53
N THR A 64 2.07 -0.39 -2.23
CA THR A 64 3.29 -0.49 -1.45
C THR A 64 2.99 -1.07 -0.07
N LEU A 65 3.98 -1.75 0.48
CA LEU A 65 3.96 -2.20 1.86
C LEU A 65 4.50 -1.07 2.72
N ILE A 66 3.70 -0.58 3.65
CA ILE A 66 4.11 0.50 4.56
C ILE A 66 4.75 -0.09 5.81
N SER A 67 4.11 -1.09 6.38
CA SER A 67 4.66 -1.75 7.56
C SER A 67 4.12 -3.16 7.67
N GLU A 68 4.91 -4.01 8.33
CA GLU A 68 4.48 -5.34 8.72
C GLU A 68 4.96 -5.57 10.14
N GLY A 69 4.20 -6.29 10.90
CA GLY A 69 4.56 -6.46 12.30
C GLY A 69 3.92 -7.66 12.91
N GLY A 70 4.12 -7.77 14.21
CA GLY A 70 3.50 -8.77 15.03
C GLY A 70 2.10 -8.32 15.44
N ILE A 71 1.70 -8.77 16.58
CA ILE A 71 0.34 -8.61 17.10
C ILE A 71 0.04 -7.20 17.58
N THR A 72 1.07 -6.40 17.78
CA THR A 72 0.94 -5.05 18.31
C THR A 72 0.94 -4.02 17.18
N GLU A 73 0.68 -2.80 17.51
CA GLU A 73 0.43 -1.71 16.61
C GLU A 73 1.36 -1.62 15.41
N THR A 74 0.74 -1.48 14.24
CA THR A 74 1.43 -1.10 13.02
C THR A 74 1.35 0.40 12.89
N CYS A 75 2.50 1.06 12.89
CA CYS A 75 2.55 2.51 12.69
C CYS A 75 2.68 2.83 11.22
N ALA A 76 1.77 3.64 10.72
CA ALA A 76 1.84 4.12 9.35
C ALA A 76 2.70 5.38 9.31
N ASP A 77 3.75 5.37 8.51
CA ASP A 77 4.53 6.57 8.27
C ASP A 77 3.92 7.33 7.10
N VAL A 78 3.22 8.42 7.42
CA VAL A 78 2.53 9.23 6.42
C VAL A 78 3.49 9.77 5.37
N ARG A 79 4.72 10.06 5.74
CA ARG A 79 5.70 10.58 4.77
C ARG A 79 6.02 9.56 3.70
N VAL A 80 6.13 8.30 4.06
CA VAL A 80 6.37 7.22 3.10
C VAL A 80 5.19 7.07 2.16
N ILE A 81 3.98 7.13 2.70
CA ILE A 81 2.76 7.05 1.91
C ILE A 81 2.71 8.19 0.89
N LEU A 82 2.98 9.41 1.34
CA LEU A 82 2.94 10.58 0.46
C LEU A 82 4.03 10.55 -0.60
N GLN A 83 5.21 10.07 -0.25
CA GLN A 83 6.29 9.92 -1.23
C GLN A 83 5.89 8.97 -2.34
N ALA A 84 5.31 7.83 -1.98
CA ALA A 84 4.85 6.85 -2.97
C ALA A 84 3.68 7.40 -3.80
N ALA A 85 2.80 8.17 -3.17
CA ALA A 85 1.68 8.79 -3.86
C ALA A 85 2.14 9.78 -4.92
N LEU A 86 3.11 10.61 -4.58
CA LEU A 86 3.67 11.57 -5.53
C LEU A 86 4.40 10.86 -6.66
N LEU A 87 5.14 9.83 -6.34
CA LEU A 87 5.90 9.07 -7.32
C LEU A 87 5.00 8.40 -8.35
N THR A 88 3.85 7.92 -7.92
CA THR A 88 2.89 7.26 -8.82
C THR A 88 1.95 8.25 -9.51
N ASN A 89 1.99 9.53 -9.15
CA ASN A 89 1.04 10.54 -9.63
C ASN A 89 -0.41 10.15 -9.34
N SER A 90 -0.63 9.52 -8.19
CA SER A 90 -1.97 9.10 -7.80
C SER A 90 -2.78 10.28 -7.25
N VAL A 91 -4.08 10.19 -7.36
CA VAL A 91 -5.01 11.20 -6.84
C VAL A 91 -5.81 10.70 -5.66
N ALA A 92 -5.78 9.40 -5.42
CA ALA A 92 -6.47 8.77 -4.30
C ALA A 92 -5.72 7.53 -3.85
N LEU A 93 -5.98 7.12 -2.63
CA LEU A 93 -5.39 5.90 -2.10
C LEU A 93 -6.42 5.13 -1.29
N ILE A 94 -6.15 3.84 -1.15
CA ILE A 94 -6.90 2.97 -0.25
C ILE A 94 -5.90 2.37 0.73
N LEU A 95 -6.16 2.58 2.02
CA LEU A 95 -5.36 1.99 3.08
C LEU A 95 -5.92 0.61 3.40
N ALA A 96 -5.08 -0.39 3.38
CA ALA A 96 -5.47 -1.75 3.64
C ALA A 96 -4.68 -2.32 4.80
N HIS A 97 -5.37 -2.84 5.76
CA HIS A 97 -4.80 -3.35 6.99
C HIS A 97 -5.52 -4.65 7.35
N ASN A 98 -4.80 -5.74 7.50
CA ASN A 98 -5.40 -6.99 7.90
C ASN A 98 -5.28 -7.17 9.41
N HIS A 99 -6.30 -7.79 10.00
CA HIS A 99 -6.30 -8.18 11.40
C HIS A 99 -6.22 -9.69 11.46
N PRO A 100 -5.05 -10.26 11.76
CA PRO A 100 -4.94 -11.70 11.88
C PRO A 100 -5.88 -12.21 12.96
N SER A 101 -6.77 -13.12 12.58
CA SER A 101 -7.66 -13.74 13.55
C SER A 101 -7.01 -15.00 14.09
N GLY A 102 -7.53 -15.53 15.18
CA GLY A 102 -7.11 -16.82 15.68
C GLY A 102 -7.54 -17.98 14.76
N SER A 103 -8.27 -17.67 13.71
CA SER A 103 -8.78 -18.63 12.76
C SER A 103 -7.71 -18.91 11.70
N MET A 104 -7.72 -20.13 11.19
CA MET A 104 -6.80 -20.55 10.13
C MET A 104 -7.20 -20.01 8.76
N LYS A 105 -8.35 -19.40 8.64
CA LYS A 105 -8.88 -18.89 7.39
C LYS A 105 -9.08 -17.39 7.46
N PRO A 106 -8.30 -16.58 6.74
CA PRO A 106 -8.61 -15.17 6.64
C PRO A 106 -9.87 -14.98 5.82
N SER A 107 -10.67 -14.01 6.21
CA SER A 107 -11.86 -13.62 5.48
C SER A 107 -11.73 -12.15 5.11
N ARG A 108 -12.68 -11.64 4.33
CA ARG A 108 -12.71 -10.22 4.03
C ARG A 108 -12.86 -9.36 5.28
N GLN A 109 -13.44 -9.93 6.33
CA GLN A 109 -13.60 -9.23 7.59
C GLN A 109 -12.28 -9.06 8.32
N ASP A 110 -11.28 -9.87 7.99
CA ASP A 110 -9.95 -9.76 8.56
C ASP A 110 -9.10 -8.68 7.88
N MET A 111 -9.61 -8.10 6.80
CA MET A 111 -8.94 -7.02 6.09
C MET A 111 -9.79 -5.77 6.16
N GLU A 112 -9.28 -4.77 6.85
CA GLU A 112 -9.93 -3.47 6.94
C GLU A 112 -9.43 -2.58 5.82
N ILE A 113 -10.37 -1.97 5.10
CA ILE A 113 -10.03 -1.09 3.99
C ILE A 113 -10.70 0.25 4.24
N THR A 114 -9.90 1.30 4.34
CA THR A 114 -10.41 2.64 4.50
C THR A 114 -10.80 3.23 3.16
N LYS A 115 -11.64 4.25 3.21
CA LYS A 115 -12.03 4.97 2.01
C LYS A 115 -10.83 5.65 1.37
N PRO A 116 -10.85 5.86 0.05
CA PRO A 116 -9.79 6.61 -0.61
C PRO A 116 -9.65 7.99 -0.01
N VAL A 117 -8.40 8.42 0.13
CA VAL A 117 -8.08 9.75 0.64
C VAL A 117 -7.51 10.57 -0.51
N SER A 118 -8.02 11.78 -0.68
CA SER A 118 -7.57 12.67 -1.72
C SER A 118 -6.29 13.38 -1.30
N TYR A 119 -5.38 13.58 -2.26
CA TYR A 119 -4.14 14.30 -2.04
C TYR A 119 -4.21 15.77 -2.45
N THR A 120 -5.40 16.27 -2.71
CA THR A 120 -5.54 17.63 -3.22
C THR A 120 -5.10 18.72 -2.25
N HIS A 121 -4.81 18.34 -1.02
CA HIS A 121 -4.41 19.27 0.03
C HIS A 121 -2.94 19.14 0.44
N LEU A 122 -2.14 18.55 -0.39
CA LEU A 122 -0.71 18.45 -0.11
C LEU A 122 0.03 19.79 -0.18
#